data_2acfb8ffedbfa4d4772ff10e64168a19
#
_entry.id   2acfb8ffedbfa4d4772ff10e64168a19
#
_cell.length_a   1.000
_cell.length_b   1.000
_cell.length_c   1.000
_cell.angle_alpha   90.00
_cell.angle_beta   90.00
_cell.angle_gamma   90.00
#
_symmetry.space_group_name_H-M   'P 1'
#
loop_
_entity.id
_entity.type
_entity.pdbx_description
1 polymer ?
#
loop_
_entity_poly.entity_id
_entity_poly.type
_entity_poly.pdbx_seq_one_letter_code
_entity_poly.pdbx_strand_id
1 'polypeptide(L)'
;SSGLRPRKDETEDSRLWQRVKSLLFGRNHEPTLREQLEEKIAEHEEDVEEGETPDSEGDLSAIEREMVRNLLHFSEHRVDDVMVPRPDLLGIRDDASFDEAVAAFVEHGHSRMPVYKDSLDNITGMIHVKDIFAVLADGKEKPDSLETFIRQPRFVPQSMGVMQLLDEMRRTRTHLAIVFDEYSGTEGLVTIEDLVEEIVGEIEDEHDDEPEALFVENAPGIWDADARTELDDLADALDEKLSEVDEDVDTIGGLAFVLSGQVPDVGDMLIH
;
A
#
# COMPACT_ATOMS: atom_id res chain seq x y z
N SER A 1 -46.05 -25.73 -28.39
CA SER A 1 -45.30 -24.90 -29.34
C SER A 1 -45.24 -23.48 -28.81
N SER A 2 -44.16 -23.12 -28.27
CA SER A 2 -43.83 -21.74 -27.95
C SER A 2 -42.31 -21.68 -27.88
N GLY A 3 -41.66 -21.22 -28.95
CA GLY A 3 -40.22 -21.04 -29.01
C GLY A 3 -39.80 -19.79 -28.28
N LEU A 4 -38.90 -19.88 -27.39
CA LEU A 4 -38.11 -18.78 -26.84
C LEU A 4 -36.93 -18.52 -27.79
N ARG A 5 -36.82 -17.29 -28.27
CA ARG A 5 -35.68 -16.81 -29.06
C ARG A 5 -34.57 -16.40 -28.09
N PRO A 6 -33.28 -16.67 -28.37
CA PRO A 6 -32.18 -16.19 -27.54
C PRO A 6 -32.01 -14.66 -27.67
N ARG A 7 -31.65 -14.02 -26.56
CA ARG A 7 -31.30 -12.59 -26.43
C ARG A 7 -30.10 -12.26 -27.32
N LYS A 8 -30.23 -11.19 -28.07
CA LYS A 8 -29.34 -10.79 -29.17
C LYS A 8 -28.50 -9.54 -28.83
N ASP A 9 -28.35 -9.20 -27.55
CA ASP A 9 -27.77 -7.90 -27.16
C ASP A 9 -26.31 -7.93 -26.69
N GLU A 10 -25.79 -9.07 -26.18
CA GLU A 10 -24.43 -9.14 -25.62
C GLU A 10 -23.29 -9.19 -26.65
N THR A 11 -23.56 -9.59 -27.87
CA THR A 11 -22.55 -9.64 -28.95
C THR A 11 -22.39 -8.33 -29.74
N GLU A 12 -23.30 -7.39 -29.60
CA GLU A 12 -23.21 -6.09 -30.29
C GLU A 12 -22.37 -5.07 -29.52
N ASP A 13 -22.39 -5.09 -28.18
CA ASP A 13 -21.58 -4.19 -27.35
C ASP A 13 -20.08 -4.49 -27.45
N SER A 14 -19.66 -5.75 -27.40
CA SER A 14 -18.25 -6.12 -27.57
C SER A 14 -17.72 -5.75 -28.97
N ARG A 15 -18.56 -5.86 -30.02
CA ARG A 15 -18.20 -5.44 -31.37
C ARG A 15 -18.17 -3.93 -31.57
N LEU A 16 -18.97 -3.20 -30.82
CA LEU A 16 -18.94 -1.73 -30.79
C LEU A 16 -17.66 -1.23 -30.08
N TRP A 17 -17.28 -1.83 -28.96
CA TRP A 17 -16.03 -1.53 -28.25
C TRP A 17 -14.79 -1.83 -29.11
N GLN A 18 -14.74 -2.95 -29.80
CA GLN A 18 -13.65 -3.25 -30.74
C GLN A 18 -13.58 -2.26 -31.90
N ARG A 19 -14.71 -1.76 -32.39
CA ARG A 19 -14.75 -0.74 -33.43
C ARG A 19 -14.36 0.65 -32.95
N VAL A 20 -14.69 1.02 -31.71
CA VAL A 20 -14.27 2.27 -31.09
C VAL A 20 -12.76 2.22 -30.79
N LYS A 21 -12.23 1.10 -30.28
CA LYS A 21 -10.79 0.88 -30.09
C LYS A 21 -10.00 0.99 -31.41
N SER A 22 -10.52 0.42 -32.51
CA SER A 22 -9.88 0.51 -33.83
C SER A 22 -9.96 1.88 -34.51
N LEU A 23 -10.87 2.75 -34.07
CA LEU A 23 -11.01 4.13 -34.54
C LEU A 23 -10.19 5.16 -33.76
N LEU A 24 -9.94 4.88 -32.47
CA LEU A 24 -9.16 5.75 -31.58
C LEU A 24 -7.65 5.44 -31.66
N PHE A 25 -7.28 4.19 -31.87
CA PHE A 25 -5.89 3.76 -32.02
C PHE A 25 -5.68 3.35 -33.47
N GLY A 26 -4.99 4.19 -34.22
CA GLY A 26 -4.73 4.03 -35.66
C GLY A 26 -4.21 2.62 -36.01
N ARG A 27 -4.55 2.16 -37.16
CA ARG A 27 -4.56 0.84 -37.76
C ARG A 27 -3.26 -0.03 -37.72
N ASN A 28 -2.19 0.35 -36.95
CA ASN A 28 -0.89 -0.34 -36.94
C ASN A 28 -0.20 -0.36 -35.56
N HIS A 29 -0.92 -0.30 -34.45
CA HIS A 29 -0.29 -0.51 -33.15
C HIS A 29 -0.49 -1.97 -32.72
N GLU A 30 0.55 -2.79 -32.88
CA GLU A 30 0.59 -4.08 -32.20
C GLU A 30 0.69 -3.79 -30.69
N PRO A 31 -0.21 -4.36 -29.86
CA PRO A 31 -0.17 -4.13 -28.43
C PRO A 31 1.20 -4.56 -27.87
N THR A 32 1.76 -3.73 -27.01
CA THR A 32 3.02 -4.05 -26.33
C THR A 32 2.85 -5.30 -25.45
N LEU A 33 3.95 -5.95 -25.09
CA LEU A 33 3.88 -7.13 -24.18
C LEU A 33 3.20 -6.78 -22.86
N ARG A 34 3.38 -5.54 -22.39
CA ARG A 34 2.74 -5.02 -21.19
C ARG A 34 1.23 -4.96 -21.34
N GLU A 35 0.73 -4.30 -22.36
CA GLU A 35 -0.70 -4.20 -22.67
C GLU A 35 -1.34 -5.59 -22.84
N GLN A 36 -0.62 -6.53 -23.42
CA GLN A 36 -1.08 -7.92 -23.56
C GLN A 36 -1.18 -8.63 -22.22
N LEU A 37 -0.25 -8.38 -21.28
CA LEU A 37 -0.28 -8.98 -19.94
C LEU A 37 -1.41 -8.37 -19.11
N GLU A 38 -1.57 -7.06 -19.12
CA GLU A 38 -2.66 -6.37 -18.43
C GLU A 38 -4.04 -6.82 -18.93
N GLU A 39 -4.22 -6.91 -20.28
CA GLU A 39 -5.46 -7.38 -20.88
C GLU A 39 -5.76 -8.83 -20.48
N LYS A 40 -4.76 -9.71 -20.45
CA LYS A 40 -4.92 -11.11 -20.06
C LYS A 40 -5.25 -11.30 -18.59
N ILE A 41 -4.64 -10.52 -17.70
CA ILE A 41 -4.96 -10.56 -16.27
C ILE A 41 -6.39 -10.09 -16.04
N ALA A 42 -6.82 -8.99 -16.68
CA ALA A 42 -8.18 -8.47 -16.56
C ALA A 42 -9.24 -9.45 -17.13
N GLU A 43 -9.01 -10.02 -18.32
CA GLU A 43 -9.92 -11.03 -18.89
C GLU A 43 -10.14 -12.22 -17.94
N HIS A 44 -9.08 -12.66 -17.25
CA HIS A 44 -9.18 -13.82 -16.36
C HIS A 44 -9.91 -13.49 -15.03
N GLU A 45 -9.87 -12.25 -14.58
CA GLU A 45 -10.61 -11.78 -13.39
C GLU A 45 -12.12 -11.72 -13.66
N GLU A 46 -12.51 -11.22 -14.84
CA GLU A 46 -13.92 -11.22 -15.26
C GLU A 46 -14.48 -12.65 -15.33
N ASP A 47 -13.72 -13.62 -15.87
CA ASP A 47 -14.13 -15.03 -15.99
C ASP A 47 -14.34 -15.69 -14.61
N VAL A 48 -13.54 -15.29 -13.58
CA VAL A 48 -13.66 -15.79 -12.19
C VAL A 48 -14.90 -15.24 -11.49
N GLU A 49 -15.23 -13.96 -11.69
CA GLU A 49 -16.43 -13.33 -11.12
C GLU A 49 -17.72 -13.94 -11.74
N GLU A 50 -17.68 -14.39 -13.00
CA GLU A 50 -18.82 -15.06 -13.64
C GLU A 50 -19.01 -16.53 -13.23
N GLY A 51 -18.15 -17.07 -12.34
CA GLY A 51 -18.30 -18.39 -11.70
C GLY A 51 -17.70 -19.56 -12.48
N GLU A 52 -16.79 -19.29 -13.43
CA GLU A 52 -15.96 -20.32 -14.03
C GLU A 52 -14.81 -20.69 -13.07
N THR A 53 -14.61 -21.97 -12.82
CA THR A 53 -13.58 -22.47 -11.88
C THR A 53 -12.18 -22.16 -12.39
N PRO A 54 -11.33 -21.44 -11.63
CA PRO A 54 -10.08 -20.87 -12.13
C PRO A 54 -8.89 -21.81 -12.12
N ASP A 55 -9.03 -23.11 -12.17
CA ASP A 55 -7.91 -24.04 -12.07
C ASP A 55 -7.79 -24.97 -13.28
N SER A 56 -7.26 -24.44 -14.36
CA SER A 56 -6.47 -25.28 -15.27
C SER A 56 -5.06 -25.45 -14.69
N GLU A 57 -4.59 -26.70 -14.57
CA GLU A 57 -3.22 -27.03 -14.11
C GLU A 57 -2.20 -26.24 -14.95
N GLY A 58 -1.58 -25.18 -14.37
CA GLY A 58 -0.59 -24.32 -15.04
C GLY A 58 -0.96 -22.85 -15.18
N ASP A 59 -2.12 -22.41 -14.67
CA ASP A 59 -2.51 -21.01 -14.63
C ASP A 59 -1.94 -20.29 -13.40
N LEU A 60 -1.87 -18.93 -13.46
CA LEU A 60 -1.40 -18.13 -12.35
C LEU A 60 -2.45 -18.12 -11.22
N SER A 61 -2.01 -18.31 -9.99
CA SER A 61 -2.85 -18.09 -8.80
C SER A 61 -3.24 -16.60 -8.68
N ALA A 62 -4.25 -16.29 -7.86
CA ALA A 62 -4.67 -14.92 -7.59
C ALA A 62 -3.48 -14.05 -7.12
N ILE A 63 -2.68 -14.57 -6.17
CA ILE A 63 -1.49 -13.90 -5.64
C ILE A 63 -0.45 -13.64 -6.75
N GLU A 64 -0.20 -14.61 -7.61
CA GLU A 64 0.75 -14.45 -8.72
C GLU A 64 0.28 -13.39 -9.73
N ARG A 65 -1.01 -13.33 -10.01
CA ARG A 65 -1.60 -12.29 -10.88
C ARG A 65 -1.47 -10.90 -10.26
N GLU A 66 -1.77 -10.79 -8.97
CA GLU A 66 -1.61 -9.54 -8.22
C GLU A 66 -0.16 -9.05 -8.21
N MET A 67 0.79 -9.92 -7.90
CA MET A 67 2.22 -9.60 -7.97
C MET A 67 2.65 -9.12 -9.36
N VAL A 68 2.14 -9.74 -10.44
CA VAL A 68 2.45 -9.31 -11.80
C VAL A 68 1.87 -7.93 -12.08
N ARG A 69 0.64 -7.66 -11.66
CA ARG A 69 0.00 -6.33 -11.77
C ARG A 69 0.80 -5.28 -11.00
N ASN A 70 1.11 -5.56 -9.74
CA ASN A 70 1.89 -4.66 -8.89
C ASN A 70 3.28 -4.39 -9.50
N LEU A 71 3.95 -5.39 -10.05
CA LEU A 71 5.23 -5.23 -10.75
C LEU A 71 5.12 -4.31 -11.98
N LEU A 72 4.03 -4.42 -12.74
CA LEU A 72 3.77 -3.55 -13.88
C LEU A 72 3.59 -2.10 -13.41
N HIS A 73 2.77 -1.83 -12.41
CA HIS A 73 2.57 -0.51 -11.82
C HIS A 73 3.86 0.04 -11.20
N PHE A 74 4.55 -0.76 -10.38
CA PHE A 74 5.83 -0.41 -9.78
C PHE A 74 6.84 0.10 -10.80
N SER A 75 6.86 -0.46 -12.01
CA SER A 75 7.80 -0.02 -13.04
C SER A 75 7.58 1.41 -13.55
N GLU A 76 6.43 2.02 -13.27
CA GLU A 76 6.07 3.40 -13.63
C GLU A 76 6.33 4.40 -12.50
N HIS A 77 6.44 3.91 -11.26
CA HIS A 77 6.65 4.73 -10.08
C HIS A 77 8.05 5.35 -10.03
N ARG A 78 8.11 6.48 -9.36
CA ARG A 78 9.35 7.15 -8.95
C ARG A 78 9.53 7.02 -7.45
N VAL A 79 10.68 7.42 -6.98
CA VAL A 79 11.03 7.34 -5.56
C VAL A 79 10.11 8.19 -4.69
N ASP A 80 9.64 9.34 -5.19
CA ASP A 80 8.66 10.21 -4.51
C ASP A 80 7.29 9.57 -4.31
N ASP A 81 6.92 8.58 -5.13
CA ASP A 81 5.64 7.87 -5.01
C ASP A 81 5.63 6.84 -3.85
N VAL A 82 6.83 6.33 -3.45
CA VAL A 82 6.96 5.19 -2.51
C VAL A 82 7.80 5.50 -1.27
N MET A 83 8.38 6.70 -1.17
CA MET A 83 9.23 7.06 -0.03
C MET A 83 8.40 7.35 1.22
N VAL A 84 8.98 7.10 2.40
CA VAL A 84 8.50 7.68 3.65
C VAL A 84 8.80 9.18 3.62
N PRO A 85 7.78 10.04 3.64
CA PRO A 85 7.97 11.47 3.51
C PRO A 85 8.62 12.10 4.74
N ARG A 86 9.27 13.24 4.55
CA ARG A 86 10.03 13.95 5.59
C ARG A 86 9.29 14.16 6.93
N PRO A 87 8.00 14.52 6.98
CA PRO A 87 7.30 14.69 8.26
C PRO A 87 7.28 13.43 9.13
N ASP A 88 7.36 12.26 8.51
CA ASP A 88 7.29 10.95 9.16
C ASP A 88 8.68 10.34 9.42
N LEU A 89 9.75 11.08 9.04
CA LEU A 89 11.12 10.62 9.26
C LEU A 89 11.48 10.61 10.74
N LEU A 90 11.86 9.43 11.20
CA LEU A 90 12.45 9.23 12.52
C LEU A 90 13.96 9.13 12.41
N GLY A 91 14.68 9.94 13.17
CA GLY A 91 16.12 10.00 13.11
C GLY A 91 16.77 10.21 14.47
N ILE A 92 18.07 9.96 14.56
CA ILE A 92 18.90 10.14 15.76
C ILE A 92 19.80 11.37 15.53
N ARG A 93 19.92 12.22 16.52
CA ARG A 93 20.88 13.34 16.46
C ARG A 93 22.31 12.82 16.50
N ASP A 94 23.21 13.47 15.79
CA ASP A 94 24.64 13.07 15.74
C ASP A 94 25.37 13.25 17.09
N ASP A 95 24.85 14.15 17.96
CA ASP A 95 25.33 14.40 19.31
C ASP A 95 24.59 13.61 20.40
N ALA A 96 23.66 12.72 20.03
CA ALA A 96 22.94 11.89 20.97
C ALA A 96 23.87 10.88 21.68
N SER A 97 23.57 10.58 22.93
CA SER A 97 24.26 9.57 23.69
C SER A 97 23.92 8.14 23.18
N PHE A 98 24.74 7.18 23.55
CA PHE A 98 24.46 5.77 23.24
C PHE A 98 23.13 5.30 23.83
N ASP A 99 22.75 5.74 25.04
CA ASP A 99 21.49 5.35 25.67
C ASP A 99 20.27 5.98 24.98
N GLU A 100 20.38 7.20 24.49
CA GLU A 100 19.34 7.82 23.67
C GLU A 100 19.15 7.09 22.35
N ALA A 101 20.24 6.65 21.71
CA ALA A 101 20.14 5.84 20.50
C ALA A 101 19.47 4.48 20.79
N VAL A 102 19.81 3.81 21.90
CA VAL A 102 19.13 2.57 22.34
C VAL A 102 17.64 2.81 22.53
N ALA A 103 17.27 3.89 23.23
CA ALA A 103 15.88 4.23 23.49
C ALA A 103 15.10 4.46 22.18
N ALA A 104 15.68 5.20 21.22
CA ALA A 104 15.06 5.43 19.92
C ALA A 104 14.80 4.13 19.14
N PHE A 105 15.76 3.19 19.14
CA PHE A 105 15.55 1.88 18.50
C PHE A 105 14.48 1.03 19.20
N VAL A 106 14.36 1.11 20.52
CA VAL A 106 13.34 0.39 21.30
C VAL A 106 11.95 1.00 21.06
N GLU A 107 11.87 2.32 21.03
CA GLU A 107 10.60 3.04 20.84
C GLU A 107 10.01 2.82 19.44
N HIS A 108 10.86 2.88 18.41
CA HIS A 108 10.38 2.89 17.01
C HIS A 108 10.48 1.53 16.31
N GLY A 109 11.21 0.56 16.85
CA GLY A 109 11.31 -0.80 16.31
C GLY A 109 12.09 -0.94 14.98
N HIS A 110 12.67 0.14 14.46
CA HIS A 110 13.36 0.12 13.17
C HIS A 110 14.71 -0.60 13.20
N SER A 111 15.08 -1.22 12.10
CA SER A 111 16.41 -1.84 11.95
C SER A 111 17.52 -0.84 11.66
N ARG A 112 17.17 0.31 11.03
CA ARG A 112 18.10 1.37 10.62
C ARG A 112 17.44 2.72 10.83
N MET A 113 18.23 3.67 11.33
CA MET A 113 17.76 5.04 11.53
C MET A 113 18.76 6.04 10.95
N PRO A 114 18.31 7.06 10.23
CA PRO A 114 19.16 8.15 9.79
C PRO A 114 19.72 8.92 10.98
N VAL A 115 20.93 9.43 10.83
CA VAL A 115 21.59 10.31 11.80
C VAL A 115 21.68 11.69 11.17
N TYR A 116 21.26 12.70 11.92
CA TYR A 116 21.21 14.07 11.42
C TYR A 116 21.90 15.06 12.38
N LYS A 117 22.35 16.15 11.81
CA LYS A 117 22.93 17.27 12.55
C LYS A 117 22.03 18.49 12.42
N ASP A 118 21.68 19.11 13.53
CA ASP A 118 20.84 20.31 13.66
C ASP A 118 19.41 20.10 13.14
N SER A 119 19.24 19.64 11.92
CA SER A 119 17.94 19.33 11.29
C SER A 119 18.01 18.13 10.36
N LEU A 120 16.86 17.56 10.02
CA LEU A 120 16.75 16.46 9.05
C LEU A 120 17.24 16.80 7.63
N ASP A 121 17.46 18.07 7.32
CA ASP A 121 18.09 18.46 6.05
C ASP A 121 19.57 18.12 6.00
N ASN A 122 20.19 17.90 7.15
CA ASN A 122 21.59 17.59 7.25
C ASN A 122 21.81 16.18 7.77
N ILE A 123 21.47 15.18 6.95
CA ILE A 123 21.73 13.77 7.26
C ILE A 123 23.23 13.49 7.15
N THR A 124 23.85 13.16 8.27
CA THR A 124 25.28 12.85 8.37
C THR A 124 25.59 11.38 8.16
N GLY A 125 24.59 10.50 8.34
CA GLY A 125 24.76 9.08 8.21
C GLY A 125 23.52 8.28 8.57
N MET A 126 23.74 7.00 8.86
CA MET A 126 22.73 6.10 9.45
C MET A 126 23.38 5.14 10.45
N ILE A 127 22.61 4.68 11.43
CA ILE A 127 23.02 3.65 12.39
C ILE A 127 22.14 2.42 12.19
N HIS A 128 22.74 1.24 12.36
CA HIS A 128 22.03 -0.03 12.32
C HIS A 128 21.87 -0.59 13.74
N VAL A 129 20.67 -1.02 14.11
CA VAL A 129 20.37 -1.58 15.46
C VAL A 129 21.32 -2.70 15.86
N LYS A 130 21.78 -3.53 14.92
CA LYS A 130 22.73 -4.61 15.20
C LYS A 130 24.08 -4.13 15.77
N ASP A 131 24.51 -2.92 15.39
CA ASP A 131 25.78 -2.36 15.88
C ASP A 131 25.61 -1.92 17.34
N ILE A 132 24.45 -1.34 17.68
CA ILE A 132 24.04 -1.03 19.05
C ILE A 132 23.93 -2.31 19.89
N PHE A 133 23.22 -3.32 19.35
CA PHE A 133 23.04 -4.60 20.02
C PHE A 133 24.37 -5.32 20.29
N ALA A 134 25.34 -5.24 19.39
CA ALA A 134 26.65 -5.84 19.56
C ALA A 134 27.40 -5.29 20.80
N VAL A 135 27.27 -3.98 21.07
CA VAL A 135 27.86 -3.36 22.26
C VAL A 135 27.17 -3.85 23.54
N LEU A 136 25.83 -3.89 23.53
CA LEU A 136 25.05 -4.36 24.69
C LEU A 136 25.30 -5.81 25.00
N ALA A 137 25.39 -6.67 23.98
CA ALA A 137 25.62 -8.11 24.15
C ALA A 137 27.05 -8.46 24.61
N ASP A 138 28.05 -7.68 24.22
CA ASP A 138 29.45 -7.92 24.51
C ASP A 138 29.83 -7.46 25.94
N GLY A 139 28.91 -6.76 26.63
CA GLY A 139 29.12 -6.21 27.97
C GLY A 139 30.26 -5.19 28.06
N LYS A 140 30.65 -4.62 26.92
CA LYS A 140 31.68 -3.57 26.85
C LYS A 140 31.18 -2.26 27.43
N GLU A 141 32.15 -1.42 27.81
CA GLU A 141 31.87 -0.05 28.21
C GLU A 141 31.14 0.68 27.07
N LYS A 142 30.07 1.38 27.42
CA LYS A 142 29.29 2.15 26.41
C LYS A 142 30.17 3.24 25.81
N PRO A 143 30.15 3.42 24.49
CA PRO A 143 30.95 4.46 23.87
C PRO A 143 30.41 5.86 24.20
N ASP A 144 31.27 6.84 24.30
CA ASP A 144 30.96 8.24 24.58
C ASP A 144 30.33 8.95 23.35
N SER A 145 30.45 8.37 22.15
CA SER A 145 29.99 8.95 20.89
C SER A 145 29.45 7.86 19.96
N LEU A 146 28.48 8.25 19.15
CA LEU A 146 27.89 7.37 18.11
C LEU A 146 28.72 7.34 16.81
N GLU A 147 29.74 8.18 16.65
CA GLU A 147 30.53 8.33 15.42
C GLU A 147 31.02 7.00 14.82
N THR A 148 31.42 6.06 15.66
CA THR A 148 31.95 4.75 15.20
C THR A 148 30.92 3.85 14.58
N PHE A 149 29.62 4.11 14.79
CA PHE A 149 28.49 3.36 14.25
C PHE A 149 27.88 4.02 13.03
N ILE A 150 28.20 5.31 12.77
CA ILE A 150 27.64 6.07 11.67
C ILE A 150 28.19 5.52 10.35
N ARG A 151 27.30 5.09 9.48
CA ARG A 151 27.59 4.61 8.12
C ARG A 151 26.99 5.58 7.13
N GLN A 152 27.63 5.74 5.97
CA GLN A 152 27.11 6.58 4.90
C GLN A 152 25.87 5.92 4.25
N PRO A 153 24.70 6.56 4.24
CA PRO A 153 23.56 6.10 3.48
C PRO A 153 23.76 6.40 2.01
N ARG A 154 22.90 5.83 1.17
CA ARG A 154 22.80 6.27 -0.22
C ARG A 154 21.92 7.50 -0.31
N PHE A 155 22.29 8.41 -1.21
CA PHE A 155 21.47 9.58 -1.53
C PHE A 155 20.95 9.45 -2.96
N VAL A 156 19.65 9.66 -3.15
CA VAL A 156 18.96 9.52 -4.44
C VAL A 156 18.00 10.67 -4.69
N PRO A 157 17.84 11.15 -5.93
CA PRO A 157 16.85 12.18 -6.23
C PRO A 157 15.44 11.57 -6.22
N GLN A 158 14.44 12.34 -5.80
CA GLN A 158 13.04 11.96 -5.79
C GLN A 158 12.52 11.51 -7.17
N SER A 159 13.07 12.07 -8.25
CA SER A 159 12.66 11.74 -9.63
C SER A 159 13.24 10.42 -10.18
N MET A 160 14.06 9.70 -9.40
CA MET A 160 14.62 8.41 -9.83
C MET A 160 13.51 7.37 -9.96
N GLY A 161 13.54 6.54 -11.00
CA GLY A 161 12.62 5.41 -11.13
C GLY A 161 12.88 4.32 -10.08
N VAL A 162 11.83 3.78 -9.47
CA VAL A 162 11.94 2.77 -8.38
C VAL A 162 12.63 1.48 -8.82
N MET A 163 12.42 1.03 -10.06
CA MET A 163 13.12 -0.14 -10.63
C MET A 163 14.63 0.08 -10.69
N GLN A 164 15.06 1.30 -11.06
CA GLN A 164 16.47 1.65 -11.09
C GLN A 164 17.05 1.65 -9.67
N LEU A 165 16.32 2.22 -8.71
CA LEU A 165 16.74 2.25 -7.31
C LEU A 165 16.86 0.84 -6.74
N LEU A 166 15.86 -0.02 -6.97
CA LEU A 166 15.87 -1.41 -6.51
C LEU A 166 17.09 -2.19 -7.05
N ASP A 167 17.39 -2.09 -8.34
CA ASP A 167 18.58 -2.73 -8.92
C ASP A 167 19.88 -2.19 -8.29
N GLU A 168 19.96 -0.89 -8.07
CA GLU A 168 21.12 -0.24 -7.47
C GLU A 168 21.31 -0.66 -6.00
N MET A 169 20.23 -0.69 -5.20
CA MET A 169 20.25 -1.14 -3.80
C MET A 169 20.66 -2.61 -3.68
N ARG A 170 20.14 -3.48 -4.54
CA ARG A 170 20.54 -4.91 -4.60
C ARG A 170 22.03 -5.06 -4.94
N ARG A 171 22.51 -4.35 -5.96
CA ARG A 171 23.89 -4.44 -6.39
C ARG A 171 24.89 -3.93 -5.36
N THR A 172 24.53 -2.85 -4.65
CA THR A 172 25.39 -2.23 -3.62
C THR A 172 25.17 -2.79 -2.22
N ARG A 173 24.17 -3.65 -2.05
CA ARG A 173 23.73 -4.18 -0.75
C ARG A 173 23.36 -3.07 0.24
N THR A 174 22.75 -2.03 -0.28
CA THR A 174 22.24 -0.92 0.51
C THR A 174 20.75 -1.18 0.79
N HIS A 175 20.32 -0.96 2.02
CA HIS A 175 18.94 -1.22 2.45
C HIS A 175 18.15 0.05 2.76
N LEU A 176 18.81 1.21 2.80
CA LEU A 176 18.19 2.50 3.07
C LEU A 176 18.84 3.55 2.19
N ALA A 177 18.02 4.37 1.54
CA ALA A 177 18.44 5.54 0.78
C ALA A 177 17.73 6.79 1.30
N ILE A 178 18.45 7.89 1.35
CA ILE A 178 17.91 9.22 1.66
C ILE A 178 17.51 9.90 0.36
N VAL A 179 16.30 10.41 0.31
CA VAL A 179 15.73 11.09 -0.85
C VAL A 179 15.93 12.59 -0.69
N PHE A 180 16.44 13.25 -1.76
CA PHE A 180 16.69 14.68 -1.75
C PHE A 180 16.04 15.39 -2.94
N ASP A 181 15.72 16.67 -2.74
CA ASP A 181 15.20 17.58 -3.76
C ASP A 181 16.33 18.24 -4.61
N GLU A 182 15.95 19.12 -5.52
CA GLU A 182 16.86 19.87 -6.40
C GLU A 182 17.73 20.89 -5.62
N TYR A 183 17.35 21.20 -4.39
CA TYR A 183 18.04 22.14 -3.50
C TYR A 183 18.91 21.43 -2.46
N SER A 184 19.00 20.10 -2.52
CA SER A 184 19.69 19.24 -1.57
C SER A 184 19.02 19.18 -0.18
N GLY A 185 17.74 19.54 -0.09
CA GLY A 185 16.91 19.29 1.09
C GLY A 185 16.50 17.81 1.16
N THR A 186 16.37 17.29 2.37
CA THR A 186 15.86 15.92 2.57
C THR A 186 14.35 15.91 2.42
N GLU A 187 13.84 15.15 1.45
CA GLU A 187 12.41 14.97 1.19
C GLU A 187 11.85 13.70 1.87
N GLY A 188 12.68 12.70 2.06
CA GLY A 188 12.25 11.44 2.63
C GLY A 188 13.37 10.41 2.75
N LEU A 189 12.98 9.18 3.02
CA LEU A 189 13.81 8.00 2.88
C LEU A 189 13.02 6.88 2.22
N VAL A 190 13.73 5.90 1.67
CA VAL A 190 13.14 4.69 1.12
C VAL A 190 14.01 3.51 1.52
N THR A 191 13.39 2.41 1.89
CA THR A 191 14.08 1.16 2.20
C THR A 191 13.88 0.14 1.06
N ILE A 192 14.71 -0.91 1.03
CA ILE A 192 14.51 -1.99 0.06
C ILE A 192 13.26 -2.79 0.41
N GLU A 193 12.92 -2.81 1.68
CA GLU A 193 11.73 -3.41 2.22
C GLU A 193 10.47 -2.75 1.62
N ASP A 194 10.36 -1.41 1.63
CA ASP A 194 9.26 -0.66 1.02
C ASP A 194 9.14 -0.95 -0.49
N LEU A 195 10.28 -0.96 -1.20
CA LEU A 195 10.28 -1.27 -2.65
C LEU A 195 9.82 -2.70 -2.97
N VAL A 196 10.06 -3.65 -2.08
CA VAL A 196 9.63 -5.04 -2.27
C VAL A 196 8.15 -5.18 -1.91
N GLU A 197 7.68 -4.49 -0.88
CA GLU A 197 6.28 -4.46 -0.46
C GLU A 197 5.37 -3.96 -1.58
N GLU A 198 5.76 -2.91 -2.32
CA GLU A 198 5.04 -2.45 -3.51
C GLU A 198 4.85 -3.51 -4.62
N ILE A 199 5.71 -4.52 -4.67
CA ILE A 199 5.61 -5.60 -5.66
C ILE A 199 4.82 -6.78 -5.11
N VAL A 200 5.09 -7.14 -3.85
CA VAL A 200 4.51 -8.34 -3.22
C VAL A 200 3.11 -8.07 -2.69
N GLY A 201 2.80 -6.81 -2.38
CA GLY A 201 1.63 -6.42 -1.60
C GLY A 201 1.86 -6.64 -0.10
N GLU A 202 0.87 -6.33 0.70
CA GLU A 202 0.86 -6.71 2.11
C GLU A 202 0.91 -8.24 2.19
N ILE A 203 1.98 -8.77 2.78
CA ILE A 203 2.05 -10.21 3.07
C ILE A 203 1.15 -10.41 4.29
N GLU A 204 -0.07 -10.86 4.05
CA GLU A 204 -0.91 -11.35 5.15
C GLU A 204 -0.11 -12.41 5.90
N ASP A 205 0.22 -12.15 7.17
CA ASP A 205 0.84 -13.15 8.04
C ASP A 205 -0.19 -14.27 8.23
N GLU A 206 0.22 -15.53 8.13
CA GLU A 206 -0.64 -16.69 8.44
C GLU A 206 -1.23 -16.63 9.88
N HIS A 207 -0.83 -15.63 10.66
CA HIS A 207 -1.27 -15.32 12.01
C HIS A 207 -1.95 -13.96 12.11
N ASP A 208 -2.15 -13.24 11.01
CA ASP A 208 -3.04 -12.11 11.02
C ASP A 208 -4.44 -12.66 11.29
N ASP A 209 -5.03 -12.19 12.35
CA ASP A 209 -6.43 -12.49 12.65
C ASP A 209 -7.24 -12.15 11.39
N GLU A 210 -8.12 -13.07 10.97
CA GLU A 210 -9.05 -12.81 9.85
C GLU A 210 -9.57 -11.38 10.01
N PRO A 211 -9.58 -10.57 8.93
CA PRO A 211 -9.97 -9.17 9.02
C PRO A 211 -11.25 -9.11 9.86
N GLU A 212 -11.21 -8.43 11.00
CA GLU A 212 -12.36 -8.33 11.89
C GLU A 212 -13.54 -7.94 11.02
N ALA A 213 -14.56 -8.82 10.97
CA ALA A 213 -15.73 -8.57 10.16
C ALA A 213 -16.23 -7.17 10.49
N LEU A 214 -16.24 -6.28 9.48
CA LEU A 214 -16.59 -4.87 9.65
C LEU A 214 -17.97 -4.68 10.31
N PHE A 215 -18.80 -5.73 10.30
CA PHE A 215 -20.06 -5.78 11.05
C PHE A 215 -20.38 -7.21 11.49
N VAL A 216 -20.92 -7.37 12.70
CA VAL A 216 -21.22 -8.67 13.34
C VAL A 216 -22.58 -8.61 14.03
N GLU A 217 -23.42 -9.63 13.85
CA GLU A 217 -24.68 -9.76 14.59
C GLU A 217 -24.42 -10.23 16.03
N ASN A 218 -24.62 -9.35 17.00
CA ASN A 218 -24.47 -9.66 18.44
C ASN A 218 -25.70 -10.27 19.06
N ALA A 219 -26.87 -9.96 18.52
CA ALA A 219 -28.15 -10.55 18.92
C ALA A 219 -29.16 -10.43 17.77
N PRO A 220 -30.26 -11.21 17.74
CA PRO A 220 -31.24 -11.15 16.68
C PRO A 220 -31.67 -9.72 16.33
N GLY A 221 -31.27 -9.20 15.19
CA GLY A 221 -31.56 -7.86 14.71
C GLY A 221 -30.71 -6.73 15.36
N ILE A 222 -29.63 -7.06 16.06
CA ILE A 222 -28.69 -6.09 16.66
C ILE A 222 -27.29 -6.38 16.14
N TRP A 223 -26.75 -5.39 15.48
CA TRP A 223 -25.45 -5.48 14.82
C TRP A 223 -24.48 -4.47 15.39
N ASP A 224 -23.24 -4.87 15.58
CA ASP A 224 -22.11 -3.96 15.77
C ASP A 224 -21.41 -3.78 14.43
N ALA A 225 -21.22 -2.54 14.02
CA ALA A 225 -20.53 -2.20 12.79
C ALA A 225 -19.40 -1.20 13.07
N ASP A 226 -18.26 -1.38 12.42
CA ASP A 226 -17.21 -0.37 12.39
C ASP A 226 -17.70 0.84 11.58
N ALA A 227 -17.31 2.05 12.00
CA ALA A 227 -17.73 3.28 11.33
C ALA A 227 -17.24 3.36 9.85
N ARG A 228 -16.26 2.56 9.48
CA ARG A 228 -15.71 2.45 8.12
C ARG A 228 -16.46 1.48 7.21
N THR A 229 -17.42 0.73 7.75
CA THR A 229 -18.23 -0.21 6.95
C THR A 229 -18.97 0.54 5.86
N GLU A 230 -18.90 0.07 4.64
CA GLU A 230 -19.61 0.64 3.50
C GLU A 230 -21.13 0.43 3.65
N LEU A 231 -21.90 1.44 3.26
CA LEU A 231 -23.35 1.38 3.35
C LEU A 231 -23.95 0.34 2.41
N ASP A 232 -23.34 0.12 1.27
CA ASP A 232 -23.77 -0.87 0.29
C ASP A 232 -23.62 -2.29 0.84
N ASP A 233 -22.51 -2.60 1.53
CA ASP A 233 -22.30 -3.89 2.20
C ASP A 233 -23.34 -4.14 3.30
N LEU A 234 -23.70 -3.10 4.07
CA LEU A 234 -24.72 -3.19 5.10
C LEU A 234 -26.12 -3.30 4.48
N ALA A 235 -26.39 -2.59 3.38
CA ALA A 235 -27.66 -2.65 2.68
C ALA A 235 -27.93 -4.04 2.10
N ASP A 236 -26.93 -4.65 1.48
CA ASP A 236 -27.03 -6.00 0.91
C ASP A 236 -27.23 -7.07 1.98
N ALA A 237 -26.63 -6.89 3.17
CA ALA A 237 -26.71 -7.84 4.25
C ALA A 237 -27.94 -7.68 5.16
N LEU A 238 -28.46 -6.44 5.33
CA LEU A 238 -29.45 -6.11 6.35
C LEU A 238 -30.74 -5.53 5.78
N ASP A 239 -30.71 -4.37 5.13
CA ASP A 239 -31.88 -3.67 4.58
C ASP A 239 -31.42 -2.69 3.49
N GLU A 240 -31.89 -2.89 2.24
CA GLU A 240 -31.57 -2.04 1.08
C GLU A 240 -31.79 -0.53 1.32
N LYS A 241 -32.61 -0.17 2.32
CA LYS A 241 -32.85 1.24 2.65
C LYS A 241 -31.65 1.94 3.29
N LEU A 242 -30.70 1.21 3.82
CA LEU A 242 -29.50 1.81 4.44
C LEU A 242 -28.66 2.59 3.44
N SER A 243 -28.71 2.23 2.16
CA SER A 243 -28.05 2.97 1.07
C SER A 243 -28.90 4.08 0.45
N GLU A 244 -30.20 4.22 0.84
CA GLU A 244 -31.07 5.29 0.37
C GLU A 244 -30.78 6.62 1.09
N VAL A 245 -29.63 7.25 0.80
CA VAL A 245 -29.17 8.51 1.43
C VAL A 245 -29.14 9.61 0.36
N ASP A 246 -29.69 10.80 0.69
CA ASP A 246 -29.72 11.95 -0.24
C ASP A 246 -28.33 12.65 -0.36
N GLU A 247 -27.41 12.41 0.57
CA GLU A 247 -26.07 12.94 0.60
C GLU A 247 -25.04 11.92 0.06
N ASP A 248 -23.91 12.44 -0.43
CA ASP A 248 -22.79 11.66 -0.97
C ASP A 248 -21.96 11.08 0.19
N VAL A 249 -22.43 9.99 0.79
CA VAL A 249 -21.78 9.28 1.91
C VAL A 249 -21.74 7.78 1.63
N ASP A 250 -20.56 7.18 1.80
CA ASP A 250 -20.30 5.79 1.45
C ASP A 250 -20.24 4.87 2.68
N THR A 251 -20.12 5.42 3.91
CA THR A 251 -19.91 4.62 5.13
C THR A 251 -20.93 4.89 6.23
N ILE A 252 -21.12 3.90 7.14
CA ILE A 252 -22.04 4.05 8.28
C ILE A 252 -21.61 5.20 9.21
N GLY A 253 -20.30 5.46 9.35
CA GLY A 253 -19.79 6.63 10.08
C GLY A 253 -20.16 7.94 9.40
N GLY A 254 -20.10 8.00 8.06
CA GLY A 254 -20.56 9.13 7.27
C GLY A 254 -22.06 9.37 7.44
N LEU A 255 -22.88 8.32 7.37
CA LEU A 255 -24.32 8.39 7.63
C LEU A 255 -24.61 8.91 9.03
N ALA A 256 -23.95 8.37 10.07
CA ALA A 256 -24.12 8.82 11.42
C ALA A 256 -23.78 10.31 11.61
N PHE A 257 -22.72 10.80 10.92
CA PHE A 257 -22.36 12.21 10.92
C PHE A 257 -23.44 13.09 10.27
N VAL A 258 -23.99 12.65 9.12
CA VAL A 258 -25.06 13.38 8.43
C VAL A 258 -26.32 13.47 9.30
N LEU A 259 -26.76 12.35 9.88
CA LEU A 259 -27.96 12.29 10.71
C LEU A 259 -27.85 13.13 11.99
N SER A 260 -26.65 13.23 12.59
CA SER A 260 -26.42 14.00 13.81
C SER A 260 -26.02 15.47 13.56
N GLY A 261 -25.50 15.78 12.36
CA GLY A 261 -24.93 17.09 12.02
C GLY A 261 -23.57 17.37 12.69
N GLN A 262 -23.02 16.44 13.42
CA GLN A 262 -21.72 16.48 14.11
C GLN A 262 -21.21 15.06 14.36
N VAL A 263 -19.98 14.92 14.86
CA VAL A 263 -19.51 13.60 15.32
C VAL A 263 -20.37 13.18 16.52
N PRO A 264 -21.11 12.03 16.47
CA PRO A 264 -21.95 11.59 17.58
C PRO A 264 -21.15 11.26 18.83
N ASP A 265 -21.73 11.53 20.01
CA ASP A 265 -21.16 11.09 21.28
C ASP A 265 -21.56 9.65 21.59
N VAL A 266 -20.73 8.96 22.41
CA VAL A 266 -21.01 7.59 22.83
C VAL A 266 -22.36 7.51 23.59
N GLY A 267 -23.28 6.73 23.03
CA GLY A 267 -24.64 6.53 23.57
C GLY A 267 -25.72 7.34 22.86
N ASP A 268 -25.36 8.13 21.84
CA ASP A 268 -26.35 8.81 21.01
C ASP A 268 -27.16 7.78 20.19
N MET A 269 -28.43 8.07 20.01
CA MET A 269 -29.32 7.27 19.18
C MET A 269 -29.75 8.07 17.97
N LEU A 270 -29.43 7.53 16.78
CA LEU A 270 -29.77 8.11 15.49
C LEU A 270 -30.82 7.21 14.82
N ILE A 271 -31.68 7.79 14.02
CA ILE A 271 -32.73 7.09 13.27
C ILE A 271 -32.63 7.49 11.81
N HIS A 272 -32.45 6.50 10.95
CA HIS A 272 -32.46 6.62 9.50
C HIS A 272 -33.82 6.23 8.93
#